data_94348222e7a23a4e37b853336ef6239f
#
_entry.id   94348222e7a23a4e37b853336ef6239f
#
_cell.length_a   1.000
_cell.length_b   1.000
_cell.length_c   1.000
_cell.angle_alpha   90.00
_cell.angle_beta   90.00
_cell.angle_gamma   90.00
#
_symmetry.space_group_name_H-M   'P 1'
#
loop_
_entity.id
_entity.type
_entity.pdbx_description
1 polymer ?
#
loop_
_entity_poly.entity_id
_entity_poly.type
_entity_poly.pdbx_seq_one_letter_code
_entity_poly.pdbx_strand_id
1 'polypeptide(L)'
;FDHVPQDVDVVVIAGMGYYTAKDILEAAGEKRLSTCKQLIVEVNRKPELLRKWISDHHYTIDQEELIIEREFDYIAISFTTDYHESYRDDEILCGVYLQQKKGKEYLSYCDRQIAFIDGVLAKYPHDDDYRKELLQQKKYWLEAK
;
A
#
# COMPACT_ATOMS: atom_id res chain seq x y z
N PHE A 1 4.01 9.59 17.54
CA PHE A 1 4.68 8.69 18.48
C PHE A 1 5.12 9.35 19.80
N ASP A 2 5.22 10.68 19.85
CA ASP A 2 5.68 11.37 21.07
C ASP A 2 4.79 11.10 22.30
N HIS A 3 3.50 10.87 22.05
CA HIS A 3 2.52 10.57 23.10
C HIS A 3 2.24 9.09 23.27
N VAL A 4 2.91 8.23 22.51
CA VAL A 4 2.73 6.79 22.58
C VAL A 4 3.67 6.21 23.65
N PRO A 5 3.13 5.41 24.61
CA PRO A 5 3.98 4.77 25.62
C PRO A 5 5.08 3.90 25.00
N GLN A 6 6.20 3.76 25.69
CA GLN A 6 7.36 3.00 25.20
C GLN A 6 7.13 1.48 25.18
N ASP A 7 6.15 0.99 25.93
CA ASP A 7 5.86 -0.43 26.10
C ASP A 7 4.69 -0.93 25.25
N VAL A 8 4.31 -0.15 24.23
CA VAL A 8 3.20 -0.52 23.33
C VAL A 8 3.68 -1.55 22.31
N ASP A 9 2.96 -2.66 22.20
CA ASP A 9 3.27 -3.73 21.25
C ASP A 9 2.71 -3.48 19.85
N VAL A 10 1.52 -2.89 19.76
CA VAL A 10 0.82 -2.65 18.49
C VAL A 10 0.47 -1.17 18.37
N VAL A 11 0.82 -0.59 17.23
CA VAL A 11 0.47 0.80 16.91
C VAL A 11 -0.37 0.80 15.65
N VAL A 12 -1.51 1.51 15.68
CA VAL A 12 -2.41 1.68 14.55
C VAL A 12 -2.41 3.15 14.14
N ILE A 13 -2.15 3.41 12.87
CA ILE A 13 -2.26 4.74 12.26
C ILE A 13 -3.38 4.65 11.23
N ALA A 14 -4.47 5.35 11.48
CA ALA A 14 -5.65 5.32 10.63
C ALA A 14 -6.27 6.71 10.49
N GLY A 15 -7.11 6.88 9.48
CA GLY A 15 -7.84 8.11 9.27
C GLY A 15 -7.02 9.24 8.67
N MET A 16 -5.86 8.95 8.07
CA MET A 16 -5.01 9.97 7.46
C MET A 16 -4.41 9.45 6.14
N GLY A 17 -3.94 10.37 5.31
CA GLY A 17 -3.33 10.03 4.04
C GLY A 17 -1.91 9.47 4.20
N TYR A 18 -1.37 8.93 3.11
CA TYR A 18 -0.03 8.34 3.10
C TYR A 18 1.05 9.32 3.61
N TYR A 19 1.02 10.56 3.12
CA TYR A 19 2.09 11.53 3.48
C TYR A 19 2.14 11.83 4.96
N THR A 20 0.97 11.98 5.60
CA THR A 20 0.90 12.19 7.05
C THR A 20 1.37 10.95 7.81
N ALA A 21 0.93 9.77 7.39
CA ALA A 21 1.37 8.51 8.00
C ALA A 21 2.89 8.34 7.87
N LYS A 22 3.45 8.61 6.69
CA LYS A 22 4.88 8.56 6.44
C LYS A 22 5.65 9.50 7.39
N ASP A 23 5.18 10.74 7.53
CA ASP A 23 5.84 11.71 8.41
C ASP A 23 5.85 11.24 9.87
N ILE A 24 4.76 10.63 10.32
CA ILE A 24 4.68 10.06 11.67
C ILE A 24 5.69 8.93 11.85
N LEU A 25 5.77 8.03 10.87
CA LEU A 25 6.69 6.89 10.93
C LEU A 25 8.15 7.34 10.89
N GLU A 26 8.48 8.28 10.02
CA GLU A 26 9.85 8.80 9.91
C GLU A 26 10.27 9.58 11.16
N ALA A 27 9.34 10.35 11.74
CA ALA A 27 9.61 11.07 12.99
C ALA A 27 9.88 10.12 14.16
N ALA A 28 9.22 8.95 14.19
CA ALA A 28 9.46 7.94 15.20
C ALA A 28 10.86 7.32 15.07
N GLY A 29 11.29 7.05 13.83
CA GLY A 29 12.58 6.45 13.53
C GLY A 29 12.61 4.94 13.73
N GLU A 30 13.58 4.31 13.10
CA GLU A 30 13.71 2.83 13.06
C GLU A 30 13.81 2.23 14.47
N LYS A 31 14.59 2.86 15.34
CA LYS A 31 14.78 2.34 16.70
C LYS A 31 13.46 2.23 17.46
N ARG A 32 12.62 3.26 17.36
CA ARG A 32 11.32 3.28 18.02
C ARG A 32 10.35 2.28 17.37
N LEU A 33 10.32 2.25 16.04
CA LEU A 33 9.46 1.32 15.29
C LEU A 33 9.81 -0.14 15.61
N SER A 34 11.10 -0.45 15.80
CA SER A 34 11.56 -1.81 16.09
C SER A 34 11.10 -2.32 17.45
N THR A 35 10.67 -1.44 18.36
CA THR A 35 10.11 -1.86 19.65
C THR A 35 8.68 -2.33 19.55
N CYS A 36 8.00 -2.04 18.43
CA CYS A 36 6.63 -2.45 18.20
C CYS A 36 6.60 -3.83 17.55
N LYS A 37 5.78 -4.74 18.07
CA LYS A 37 5.60 -6.07 17.47
C LYS A 37 4.84 -5.98 16.16
N GLN A 38 3.97 -4.98 16.03
CA GLN A 38 3.15 -4.80 14.86
C GLN A 38 2.82 -3.33 14.64
N LEU A 39 2.94 -2.91 13.40
CA LEU A 39 2.55 -1.57 12.95
C LEU A 39 1.45 -1.77 11.90
N ILE A 40 0.32 -1.12 12.11
CA ILE A 40 -0.82 -1.20 11.18
C ILE A 40 -1.11 0.21 10.68
N VAL A 41 -1.08 0.39 9.37
CA VAL A 41 -1.37 1.67 8.74
C VAL A 41 -2.51 1.48 7.75
N GLU A 42 -3.57 2.28 7.91
CA GLU A 42 -4.73 2.28 7.02
C GLU A 42 -4.72 3.53 6.17
N VAL A 43 -4.77 3.34 4.85
CA VAL A 43 -4.79 4.44 3.88
C VAL A 43 -5.93 4.22 2.88
N ASN A 44 -6.56 5.31 2.44
CA ASN A 44 -7.60 5.28 1.43
C ASN A 44 -7.11 5.69 0.04
N ARG A 45 -5.89 6.18 -0.06
CA ARG A 45 -5.27 6.58 -1.32
C ARG A 45 -3.81 6.21 -1.34
N LYS A 46 -3.33 5.81 -2.51
CA LYS A 46 -1.91 5.54 -2.78
C LYS A 46 -1.29 4.51 -1.82
N PRO A 47 -1.94 3.36 -1.59
CA PRO A 47 -1.33 2.31 -0.76
C PRO A 47 0.00 1.81 -1.34
N GLU A 48 0.17 1.92 -2.66
CA GLU A 48 1.42 1.57 -3.33
C GLU A 48 2.60 2.42 -2.83
N LEU A 49 2.37 3.66 -2.45
CA LEU A 49 3.43 4.50 -1.89
C LEU A 49 3.83 4.03 -0.49
N LEU A 50 2.87 3.58 0.31
CA LEU A 50 3.18 3.01 1.62
C LEU A 50 3.95 1.70 1.48
N ARG A 51 3.55 0.82 0.57
CA ARG A 51 4.28 -0.42 0.30
C ARG A 51 5.71 -0.13 -0.18
N LYS A 52 5.87 0.88 -1.04
CA LYS A 52 7.17 1.32 -1.53
C LYS A 52 8.06 1.80 -0.37
N TRP A 53 7.50 2.59 0.52
CA TRP A 53 8.21 3.06 1.71
C TRP A 53 8.68 1.90 2.59
N ILE A 54 7.79 0.94 2.84
CA ILE A 54 8.10 -0.27 3.62
C ILE A 54 9.21 -1.07 2.93
N SER A 55 9.09 -1.27 1.62
CA SER A 55 10.07 -2.00 0.81
C SER A 55 11.44 -1.33 0.82
N ASP A 56 11.49 -0.01 0.67
CA ASP A 56 12.74 0.75 0.65
C ASP A 56 13.48 0.70 2.00
N HIS A 57 12.74 0.52 3.08
CA HIS A 57 13.33 0.35 4.41
C HIS A 57 13.67 -1.12 4.72
N HIS A 58 13.40 -2.03 3.79
CA HIS A 58 13.58 -3.47 3.98
C HIS A 58 12.79 -4.01 5.18
N TYR A 59 11.61 -3.47 5.41
CA TYR A 59 10.67 -3.96 6.41
C TYR A 59 9.79 -5.07 5.83
N THR A 60 9.15 -5.84 6.71
CA THR A 60 8.33 -6.98 6.32
C THR A 60 6.86 -6.67 6.44
N ILE A 61 6.12 -6.81 5.34
CA ILE A 61 4.66 -6.75 5.34
C ILE A 61 4.14 -8.10 5.83
N ASP A 62 3.35 -8.10 6.90
CA ASP A 62 2.79 -9.32 7.50
C ASP A 62 1.42 -9.65 6.95
N GLN A 63 0.61 -8.64 6.73
CA GLN A 63 -0.79 -8.82 6.39
C GLN A 63 -1.33 -7.58 5.68
N GLU A 64 -2.32 -7.79 4.83
CA GLU A 64 -3.05 -6.72 4.16
C GLU A 64 -4.53 -7.03 4.19
N GLU A 65 -5.35 -6.01 4.40
CA GLU A 65 -6.81 -6.12 4.33
C GLU A 65 -7.38 -5.00 3.47
N LEU A 66 -8.33 -5.35 2.61
CA LEU A 66 -9.13 -4.41 1.86
C LEU A 66 -10.45 -4.20 2.61
N ILE A 67 -10.72 -2.95 2.97
CA ILE A 67 -11.92 -2.59 3.70
C ILE A 67 -12.72 -1.62 2.82
N ILE A 68 -13.92 -2.04 2.45
CA ILE A 68 -14.82 -1.20 1.66
C ILE A 68 -15.87 -0.63 2.60
N GLU A 69 -15.88 0.69 2.75
CA GLU A 69 -16.85 1.39 3.57
C GLU A 69 -17.45 2.53 2.76
N ARG A 70 -18.76 2.43 2.49
CA ARG A 70 -19.50 3.38 1.64
C ARG A 70 -18.87 3.43 0.24
N GLU A 71 -18.36 4.60 -0.15
CA GLU A 71 -17.77 4.84 -1.46
C GLU A 71 -16.24 4.75 -1.46
N PHE A 72 -15.64 4.43 -0.30
CA PHE A 72 -14.20 4.46 -0.13
C PHE A 72 -13.62 3.06 0.06
N ASP A 73 -12.51 2.82 -0.63
CA ASP A 73 -11.68 1.65 -0.42
C ASP A 73 -10.53 2.03 0.54
N TYR A 74 -10.42 1.31 1.65
CA TYR A 74 -9.31 1.47 2.57
C TYR A 74 -8.45 0.22 2.52
N ILE A 75 -7.13 0.41 2.55
CA ILE A 75 -6.21 -0.71 2.65
C ILE A 75 -5.43 -0.57 3.95
N ALA A 76 -5.54 -1.57 4.80
CA ALA A 76 -4.78 -1.69 6.03
C ALA A 76 -3.58 -2.60 5.78
N ILE A 77 -2.39 -2.09 6.03
CA ILE A 77 -1.14 -2.84 5.86
C ILE A 77 -0.49 -2.99 7.23
N SER A 78 -0.27 -4.23 7.62
CA SER A 78 0.45 -4.58 8.83
C SER A 78 1.89 -4.94 8.48
N PHE A 79 2.84 -4.38 9.19
CA PHE A 79 4.26 -4.62 8.93
C PHE A 79 5.08 -4.57 10.22
N THR A 80 6.30 -5.08 10.13
CA THR A 80 7.31 -5.02 11.20
C THR A 80 8.62 -4.49 10.61
N THR A 81 9.57 -4.16 11.48
CA THR A 81 10.90 -3.74 11.06
C THR A 81 11.86 -4.91 10.80
N ASP A 82 11.38 -6.14 10.86
CA ASP A 82 12.17 -7.31 10.50
C ASP A 82 12.62 -7.20 9.04
N TYR A 83 13.81 -7.69 8.75
CA TYR A 83 14.39 -7.57 7.42
C TYR A 83 13.61 -8.39 6.40
N HIS A 84 13.34 -7.78 5.26
CA HIS A 84 12.79 -8.43 4.07
C HIS A 84 13.46 -7.82 2.83
N GLU A 85 13.66 -8.65 1.82
CA GLU A 85 14.13 -8.15 0.53
C GLU A 85 13.10 -7.20 -0.08
N SER A 86 13.54 -6.37 -1.01
CA SER A 86 12.65 -5.46 -1.73
C SER A 86 11.52 -6.24 -2.39
N TYR A 87 10.29 -5.73 -2.26
CA TYR A 87 9.13 -6.31 -2.92
C TYR A 87 9.16 -6.00 -4.42
N ARG A 88 8.56 -6.89 -5.21
CA ARG A 88 8.44 -6.69 -6.66
C ARG A 88 7.49 -5.53 -6.96
N ASP A 89 7.64 -4.94 -8.14
CA ASP A 89 6.80 -3.82 -8.57
C ASP A 89 5.31 -4.17 -8.59
N ASP A 90 4.95 -5.39 -9.00
CA ASP A 90 3.57 -5.85 -8.98
C ASP A 90 3.03 -5.98 -7.55
N GLU A 91 3.86 -6.45 -6.62
CA GLU A 91 3.48 -6.53 -5.20
C GLU A 91 3.27 -5.15 -4.59
N ILE A 92 4.12 -4.21 -4.94
CA ILE A 92 4.00 -2.82 -4.46
C ILE A 92 2.71 -2.20 -4.97
N LEU A 93 2.40 -2.37 -6.24
CA LEU A 93 1.19 -1.80 -6.84
C LEU A 93 -0.09 -2.50 -6.39
N CYS A 94 -0.13 -3.81 -6.49
CA CYS A 94 -1.36 -4.60 -6.37
C CYS A 94 -1.56 -5.25 -5.01
N GLY A 95 -0.51 -5.32 -4.20
CA GLY A 95 -0.54 -5.92 -2.88
C GLY A 95 0.27 -7.20 -2.79
N VAL A 96 0.86 -7.43 -1.63
CA VAL A 96 1.62 -8.65 -1.36
C VAL A 96 0.67 -9.81 -1.07
N TYR A 97 -0.25 -9.60 -0.14
CA TYR A 97 -1.20 -10.63 0.29
C TYR A 97 -2.55 -10.53 -0.42
N LEU A 98 -2.98 -9.32 -0.78
CA LEU A 98 -4.26 -9.13 -1.48
C LEU A 98 -4.30 -9.87 -2.81
N GLN A 99 -3.19 -9.86 -3.55
CA GLN A 99 -3.09 -10.63 -4.81
C GLN A 99 -3.24 -12.13 -4.59
N GLN A 100 -2.75 -12.64 -3.47
CA GLN A 100 -2.81 -14.06 -3.16
C GLN A 100 -4.18 -14.48 -2.67
N LYS A 101 -4.79 -13.68 -1.80
CA LYS A 101 -6.12 -13.93 -1.25
C LYS A 101 -7.21 -13.81 -2.32
N LYS A 102 -7.05 -12.84 -3.19
CA LYS A 102 -8.01 -12.44 -4.21
C LYS A 102 -9.37 -12.09 -3.58
N GLY A 103 -10.36 -12.86 -3.71
CA GLY A 103 -11.67 -12.57 -3.15
C GLY A 103 -12.48 -11.62 -4.04
N LYS A 104 -13.80 -11.64 -3.86
CA LYS A 104 -14.75 -10.90 -4.69
C LYS A 104 -14.54 -9.39 -4.65
N GLU A 105 -14.29 -8.85 -3.46
CA GLU A 105 -14.10 -7.41 -3.28
C GLU A 105 -12.79 -6.95 -3.91
N TYR A 106 -11.74 -7.76 -3.78
CA TYR A 106 -10.46 -7.46 -4.40
C TYR A 106 -10.55 -7.48 -5.92
N LEU A 107 -11.28 -8.43 -6.51
CA LEU A 107 -11.48 -8.48 -7.96
C LEU A 107 -12.20 -7.23 -8.45
N SER A 108 -13.21 -6.77 -7.74
CA SER A 108 -13.89 -5.50 -8.05
C SER A 108 -12.95 -4.32 -7.93
N TYR A 109 -12.10 -4.32 -6.92
CA TYR A 109 -11.07 -3.29 -6.74
C TYR A 109 -10.11 -3.25 -7.94
N CYS A 110 -9.63 -4.41 -8.40
CA CYS A 110 -8.79 -4.50 -9.60
C CYS A 110 -9.50 -3.94 -10.82
N ASP A 111 -10.76 -4.27 -11.01
CA ASP A 111 -11.56 -3.78 -12.14
C ASP A 111 -11.68 -2.26 -12.13
N ARG A 112 -11.87 -1.66 -10.94
CA ARG A 112 -11.90 -0.20 -10.80
C ARG A 112 -10.57 0.45 -11.13
N GLN A 113 -9.45 -0.16 -10.74
CA GLN A 113 -8.13 0.33 -11.08
C GLN A 113 -7.89 0.27 -12.60
N ILE A 114 -8.26 -0.82 -13.23
CA ILE A 114 -8.14 -0.99 -14.68
C ILE A 114 -9.01 0.04 -15.41
N ALA A 115 -10.25 0.23 -14.97
CA ALA A 115 -11.16 1.21 -15.57
C ALA A 115 -10.61 2.64 -15.46
N PHE A 116 -10.02 2.98 -14.33
CA PHE A 116 -9.38 4.28 -14.14
C PHE A 116 -8.22 4.48 -15.12
N ILE A 117 -7.36 3.49 -15.25
CA ILE A 117 -6.22 3.55 -16.18
C ILE A 117 -6.72 3.67 -17.63
N ASP A 118 -7.72 2.89 -18.02
CA ASP A 118 -8.31 2.96 -19.35
C ASP A 118 -8.89 4.34 -19.62
N GLY A 119 -9.54 4.94 -18.63
CA GLY A 119 -10.07 6.30 -18.74
C GLY A 119 -8.98 7.34 -18.98
N VAL A 120 -7.85 7.22 -18.28
CA VAL A 120 -6.70 8.12 -18.48
C VAL A 120 -6.10 7.90 -19.85
N LEU A 121 -5.87 6.64 -20.26
CA LEU A 121 -5.29 6.31 -21.57
C LEU A 121 -6.14 6.83 -22.73
N ALA A 122 -7.46 6.78 -22.61
CA ALA A 122 -8.38 7.25 -23.65
C ALA A 122 -8.26 8.76 -23.90
N LYS A 123 -7.82 9.52 -22.91
CA LYS A 123 -7.69 10.98 -22.98
C LYS A 123 -6.26 11.46 -23.11
N TYR A 124 -5.29 10.58 -22.95
CA TYR A 124 -3.88 10.94 -22.97
C TYR A 124 -3.33 10.82 -24.40
N PRO A 125 -2.95 11.94 -25.04
CA PRO A 125 -2.65 11.94 -26.48
C PRO A 125 -1.21 11.58 -26.82
N HIS A 126 -0.33 11.39 -25.83
CA HIS A 126 1.09 11.19 -26.07
C HIS A 126 1.48 9.70 -25.98
N ASP A 127 2.46 9.32 -26.81
CA ASP A 127 3.09 8.00 -26.77
C ASP A 127 4.49 8.17 -26.17
N ASP A 128 4.53 8.26 -24.85
CA ASP A 128 5.74 8.54 -24.08
C ASP A 128 5.89 7.53 -22.92
N ASP A 129 6.86 7.79 -22.04
CA ASP A 129 7.15 6.92 -20.91
C ASP A 129 5.97 6.80 -19.94
N TYR A 130 5.20 7.86 -19.78
CA TYR A 130 4.02 7.83 -18.92
C TYR A 130 2.95 6.86 -19.45
N ARG A 131 2.72 6.86 -20.77
CA ARG A 131 1.80 5.89 -21.38
C ARG A 131 2.29 4.46 -21.17
N LYS A 132 3.59 4.23 -21.33
CA LYS A 132 4.19 2.91 -21.10
C LYS A 132 4.01 2.47 -19.64
N GLU A 133 4.19 3.38 -18.71
CA GLU A 133 3.99 3.11 -17.28
C GLU A 133 2.53 2.73 -16.99
N LEU A 134 1.57 3.47 -17.54
CA LEU A 134 0.15 3.16 -17.37
C LEU A 134 -0.20 1.79 -17.94
N LEU A 135 0.32 1.45 -19.12
CA LEU A 135 0.11 0.14 -19.74
C LEU A 135 0.71 -0.98 -18.89
N GLN A 136 1.89 -0.76 -18.30
CA GLN A 136 2.52 -1.72 -17.42
C GLN A 136 1.69 -1.92 -16.13
N GLN A 137 1.18 -0.85 -15.55
CA GLN A 137 0.30 -0.91 -14.39
C GLN A 137 -0.97 -1.69 -14.71
N LYS A 138 -1.58 -1.43 -15.86
CA LYS A 138 -2.76 -2.18 -16.31
C LYS A 138 -2.46 -3.67 -16.41
N LYS A 139 -1.31 -4.04 -16.96
CA LYS A 139 -0.88 -5.42 -17.07
C LYS A 139 -0.78 -6.08 -15.68
N TYR A 140 -0.18 -5.40 -14.71
CA TYR A 140 -0.08 -5.89 -13.34
C TYR A 140 -1.47 -6.14 -12.73
N TRP A 141 -2.40 -5.22 -12.92
CA TRP A 141 -3.77 -5.39 -12.40
C TRP A 141 -4.51 -6.54 -13.06
N LEU A 142 -4.32 -6.73 -14.37
CA LEU A 142 -4.92 -7.86 -15.08
C LEU A 142 -4.36 -9.20 -14.57
N GLU A 143 -3.07 -9.26 -14.30
CA GLU A 143 -2.43 -10.47 -13.78
C GLU A 143 -2.79 -10.72 -12.29
N ALA A 144 -3.08 -9.67 -11.54
CA ALA A 144 -3.46 -9.78 -10.12
C ALA A 144 -4.87 -10.32 -9.90
N LYS A 145 -5.73 -10.20 -10.89
CA LYS A 145 -7.13 -10.69 -10.82
C LYS A 145 -7.24 -12.19 -10.67
#